data_110689a15806489d5fefc4fb47bc6603
#
_entry.id   110689a15806489d5fefc4fb47bc6603
#
_cell.length_a   1.000
_cell.length_b   1.000
_cell.length_c   1.000
_cell.angle_alpha   90.00
_cell.angle_beta   90.00
_cell.angle_gamma   90.00
#
_symmetry.space_group_name_H-M   'P 1'
#
loop_
_entity.id
_entity.type
_entity.pdbx_description
1 polymer ?
#
loop_
_entity_poly.entity_id
_entity_poly.type
_entity_poly.pdbx_seq_one_letter_code
_entity_poly.pdbx_strand_id
1 'polypeptide(L)'
;MEPKAKFKIVYSEEADNFLNLLPSKVKEKIIYNIAKSKFVIDLELFKKLDNTDIWEFRTLYNKTQYRLLAFWDKVDEVDILVIATHGFIKKTQKTPPKEITKAEEIRKIYFNSKKIKIWKK
;
A
#
# COMPACT_ATOMS: atom_id res chain seq x y z
N MET A 1 18.22 -20.63 -7.40
CA MET A 1 17.65 -19.44 -8.05
C MET A 1 16.93 -18.57 -7.04
N GLU A 2 17.27 -17.30 -7.01
CA GLU A 2 16.57 -16.39 -6.10
C GLU A 2 15.19 -16.04 -6.65
N PRO A 3 14.17 -15.99 -5.80
CA PRO A 3 12.83 -15.62 -6.25
C PRO A 3 12.80 -14.15 -6.69
N LYS A 4 12.04 -13.89 -7.74
CA LYS A 4 11.84 -12.52 -8.21
C LYS A 4 10.74 -11.84 -7.41
N ALA A 5 10.94 -10.58 -7.09
CA ALA A 5 9.91 -9.78 -6.47
C ALA A 5 8.73 -9.61 -7.43
N LYS A 6 7.51 -9.73 -6.91
CA LYS A 6 6.29 -9.63 -7.71
C LYS A 6 5.93 -8.17 -8.02
N PHE A 7 6.48 -7.23 -7.25
CA PHE A 7 6.20 -5.80 -7.44
C PHE A 7 7.30 -4.97 -6.79
N LYS A 8 7.36 -3.72 -7.19
CA LYS A 8 8.13 -2.69 -6.51
C LYS A 8 7.14 -1.82 -5.76
N ILE A 9 7.54 -1.25 -4.63
CA ILE A 9 6.64 -0.39 -3.86
C ILE A 9 7.11 1.05 -3.92
N VAL A 10 6.15 1.95 -4.09
CA VAL A 10 6.37 3.39 -4.04
C VAL A 10 5.49 3.95 -2.95
N TYR A 11 6.05 4.78 -2.09
CA TYR A 11 5.30 5.40 -1.00
C TYR A 11 4.95 6.83 -1.37
N SER A 12 3.68 7.19 -1.20
CA SER A 12 3.30 8.60 -1.28
C SER A 12 3.94 9.35 -0.12
N GLU A 13 3.96 10.67 -0.19
CA GLU A 13 4.46 11.49 0.91
C GLU A 13 3.68 11.22 2.20
N GLU A 14 2.36 11.06 2.08
CA GLU A 14 1.52 10.78 3.24
C GLU A 14 1.83 9.40 3.85
N ALA A 15 2.07 8.40 3.02
CA ALA A 15 2.44 7.07 3.50
C ALA A 15 3.79 7.11 4.23
N ASP A 16 4.77 7.80 3.65
CA ASP A 16 6.07 8.00 4.29
C ASP A 16 5.94 8.71 5.64
N ASN A 17 5.13 9.76 5.70
CA ASN A 17 4.93 10.51 6.94
C ASN A 17 4.30 9.63 8.01
N PHE A 18 3.32 8.82 7.64
CA PHE A 18 2.71 7.88 8.59
C PHE A 18 3.77 6.94 9.18
N LEU A 19 4.58 6.32 8.32
CA LEU A 19 5.61 5.39 8.78
C LEU A 19 6.65 6.06 9.65
N ASN A 20 7.06 7.27 9.30
CA ASN A 20 8.10 7.99 10.01
C ASN A 20 7.66 8.49 11.40
N LEU A 21 6.36 8.60 11.63
CA LEU A 21 5.82 8.99 12.92
C LEU A 21 5.67 7.82 13.89
N LEU A 22 5.84 6.60 13.42
CA LEU A 22 5.70 5.40 14.25
C LEU A 22 7.01 5.09 14.99
N PRO A 23 6.92 4.41 16.15
CA PRO A 23 8.12 3.91 16.80
C PRO A 23 8.92 3.03 15.84
N SER A 24 10.24 3.07 15.94
CA SER A 24 11.11 2.39 14.98
C SER A 24 10.84 0.90 14.85
N LYS A 25 10.54 0.22 15.96
CA LYS A 25 10.25 -1.22 15.92
C LYS A 25 8.95 -1.53 15.17
N VAL A 26 7.95 -0.67 15.27
CA VAL A 26 6.69 -0.81 14.54
C VAL A 26 6.95 -0.61 13.05
N LYS A 27 7.64 0.46 12.70
CA LYS A 27 8.00 0.75 11.31
C LYS A 27 8.78 -0.42 10.70
N GLU A 28 9.77 -0.94 11.42
CA GLU A 28 10.56 -2.08 10.94
C GLU A 28 9.69 -3.29 10.64
N LYS A 29 8.72 -3.58 11.51
CA LYS A 29 7.81 -4.71 11.32
C LYS A 29 6.94 -4.52 10.10
N ILE A 30 6.42 -3.32 9.89
CA ILE A 30 5.61 -3.00 8.72
C ILE A 30 6.43 -3.18 7.44
N ILE A 31 7.63 -2.61 7.40
CA ILE A 31 8.52 -2.71 6.24
C ILE A 31 8.89 -4.17 5.97
N TYR A 32 9.14 -4.95 7.03
CA TYR A 32 9.42 -6.37 6.89
C TYR A 32 8.25 -7.12 6.24
N ASN A 33 7.03 -6.86 6.70
CA ASN A 33 5.84 -7.52 6.15
C ASN A 33 5.61 -7.12 4.69
N ILE A 34 5.88 -5.87 4.35
CA ILE A 34 5.78 -5.40 2.96
C ILE A 34 6.82 -6.10 2.10
N ALA A 35 8.05 -6.19 2.57
CA ALA A 35 9.13 -6.86 1.84
C ALA A 35 8.79 -8.33 1.59
N LYS A 36 8.24 -9.01 2.60
CA LYS A 36 7.79 -10.39 2.46
C LYS A 36 6.69 -10.52 1.40
N SER A 37 5.77 -9.57 1.38
CA SER A 37 4.66 -9.57 0.40
C SER A 37 5.13 -9.43 -1.04
N LYS A 38 6.32 -8.90 -1.26
CA LYS A 38 6.89 -8.81 -2.63
C LYS A 38 7.19 -10.18 -3.21
N PHE A 39 7.44 -11.17 -2.40
CA PHE A 39 7.82 -12.50 -2.87
C PHE A 39 6.71 -13.53 -2.72
N VAL A 40 5.91 -13.42 -1.68
CA VAL A 40 4.80 -14.33 -1.40
C VAL A 40 3.56 -13.51 -1.07
N ILE A 41 2.48 -13.69 -1.81
CA ILE A 41 1.21 -13.03 -1.50
C ILE A 41 0.53 -13.82 -0.39
N ASP A 42 0.59 -13.27 0.81
CA ASP A 42 -0.04 -13.82 2.01
C ASP A 42 -1.21 -12.92 2.36
N LEU A 43 -2.42 -13.43 2.28
CA LEU A 43 -3.63 -12.63 2.49
C LEU A 43 -3.78 -12.10 3.92
N GLU A 44 -3.02 -12.64 4.86
CA GLU A 44 -2.97 -12.08 6.20
C GLU A 44 -2.12 -10.81 6.26
N LEU A 45 -1.21 -10.63 5.30
CA LEU A 45 -0.31 -9.48 5.25
C LEU A 45 -0.66 -8.49 4.16
N PHE A 46 -1.28 -8.95 3.07
CA PHE A 46 -1.57 -8.10 1.91
C PHE A 46 -2.81 -8.63 1.21
N LYS A 47 -3.90 -7.88 1.28
CA LYS A 47 -5.20 -8.35 0.83
C LYS A 47 -5.94 -7.26 0.08
N LYS A 48 -6.63 -7.66 -1.00
CA LYS A 48 -7.53 -6.75 -1.72
C LYS A 48 -8.82 -6.55 -0.92
N LEU A 49 -9.27 -5.31 -0.81
CA LEU A 49 -10.53 -4.99 -0.17
C LEU A 49 -11.69 -5.26 -1.13
N ASP A 50 -12.76 -5.88 -0.61
CA ASP A 50 -13.90 -6.30 -1.42
C ASP A 50 -14.52 -5.15 -2.20
N ASN A 51 -14.83 -5.41 -3.47
CA ASN A 51 -15.50 -4.47 -4.38
C ASN A 51 -14.72 -3.17 -4.61
N THR A 52 -13.39 -3.22 -4.47
CA THR A 52 -12.53 -2.06 -4.71
C THR A 52 -11.30 -2.45 -5.52
N ASP A 53 -10.55 -1.44 -5.98
CA ASP A 53 -9.22 -1.64 -6.54
C ASP A 53 -8.14 -1.34 -5.50
N ILE A 54 -8.51 -1.27 -4.22
CA ILE A 54 -7.60 -0.94 -3.14
C ILE A 54 -7.16 -2.20 -2.42
N TRP A 55 -5.87 -2.27 -2.15
CA TRP A 55 -5.26 -3.35 -1.39
C TRP A 55 -4.80 -2.81 -0.04
N GLU A 56 -4.65 -3.71 0.93
CA GLU A 56 -4.32 -3.35 2.30
C GLU A 56 -3.13 -4.17 2.76
N PHE A 57 -2.02 -3.48 3.10
CA PHE A 57 -0.94 -4.10 3.85
C PHE A 57 -1.32 -4.12 5.32
N ARG A 58 -1.16 -5.26 5.96
CA ARG A 58 -1.67 -5.52 7.31
C ARG A 58 -0.52 -5.91 8.22
N THR A 59 -0.40 -5.22 9.36
CA THR A 59 0.62 -5.54 10.36
C THR A 59 0.00 -5.50 11.74
N LEU A 60 0.15 -6.61 12.47
CA LEU A 60 -0.22 -6.68 13.88
C LEU A 60 1.05 -6.60 14.70
N TYR A 61 1.14 -5.62 15.58
CA TYR A 61 2.28 -5.46 16.46
C TYR A 61 1.79 -5.02 17.82
N ASN A 62 2.14 -5.81 18.85
CA ASN A 62 1.82 -5.48 20.24
C ASN A 62 0.31 -5.19 20.42
N LYS A 63 -0.54 -6.07 19.84
CA LYS A 63 -2.00 -5.98 19.89
C LYS A 63 -2.60 -4.80 19.12
N THR A 64 -1.78 -4.00 18.47
CA THR A 64 -2.24 -2.88 17.66
C THR A 64 -2.20 -3.27 16.18
N GLN A 65 -3.26 -2.96 15.44
CA GLN A 65 -3.35 -3.25 14.03
C GLN A 65 -3.04 -2.02 13.20
N TYR A 66 -2.00 -2.12 12.38
CA TYR A 66 -1.57 -1.07 11.47
C TYR A 66 -1.95 -1.45 10.05
N ARG A 67 -2.44 -0.48 9.31
CA ARG A 67 -2.86 -0.67 7.92
C ARG A 67 -2.20 0.37 7.03
N LEU A 68 -1.79 -0.07 5.84
CA LEU A 68 -1.27 0.83 4.80
C LEU A 68 -2.02 0.47 3.53
N LEU A 69 -2.80 1.40 3.00
CA LEU A 69 -3.59 1.16 1.81
C LEU A 69 -2.77 1.43 0.55
N ALA A 70 -3.08 0.72 -0.52
CA ALA A 70 -2.28 0.77 -1.72
C ALA A 70 -3.11 0.39 -2.94
N PHE A 71 -2.59 0.68 -4.13
CA PHE A 71 -3.17 0.22 -5.38
C PHE A 71 -2.05 -0.17 -6.34
N TRP A 72 -2.41 -0.95 -7.35
CA TRP A 72 -1.46 -1.41 -8.35
C TRP A 72 -1.41 -0.45 -9.53
N ASP A 73 -0.21 -0.22 -10.03
CA ASP A 73 0.00 0.45 -11.32
C ASP A 73 0.76 -0.51 -12.23
N LYS A 74 0.05 -1.07 -13.18
CA LYS A 74 0.62 -2.01 -14.15
C LYS A 74 0.97 -1.27 -15.43
N VAL A 75 1.95 -0.39 -15.33
CA VAL A 75 2.37 0.47 -16.45
C VAL A 75 2.98 -0.37 -17.57
N ASP A 76 3.62 -1.44 -17.19
CA ASP A 76 4.44 -2.24 -18.09
C ASP A 76 4.33 -3.70 -17.63
N GLU A 77 4.33 -4.64 -18.57
CA GLU A 77 4.26 -6.06 -18.21
C GLU A 77 5.45 -6.51 -17.36
N VAL A 78 6.55 -5.77 -17.43
CA VAL A 78 7.79 -6.12 -16.72
C VAL A 78 7.89 -5.50 -15.34
N ASP A 79 7.40 -4.27 -15.18
CA ASP A 79 7.49 -3.53 -13.91
C ASP A 79 6.10 -3.22 -13.35
N ILE A 80 5.73 -3.98 -12.32
CA ILE A 80 4.48 -3.74 -11.60
C ILE A 80 4.81 -2.94 -10.36
N LEU A 81 4.13 -1.80 -10.21
CA LEU A 81 4.32 -0.91 -9.06
C LEU A 81 3.11 -1.01 -8.14
N VAL A 82 3.37 -1.02 -6.85
CA VAL A 82 2.33 -0.86 -5.84
C VAL A 82 2.54 0.50 -5.20
N ILE A 83 1.53 1.33 -5.27
CA ILE A 83 1.59 2.69 -4.75
C ILE A 83 0.88 2.73 -3.40
N ALA A 84 1.65 2.95 -2.34
CA ALA A 84 1.08 3.08 -1.00
C ALA A 84 0.48 4.48 -0.85
N THR A 85 -0.80 4.55 -0.53
CA THR A 85 -1.52 5.83 -0.46
C THR A 85 -1.40 6.51 0.90
N HIS A 86 -1.74 5.81 1.96
CA HIS A 86 -1.67 6.32 3.32
C HIS A 86 -1.83 5.18 4.32
N GLY A 87 -1.50 5.46 5.58
CA GLY A 87 -1.62 4.49 6.64
C GLY A 87 -2.52 4.97 7.77
N PHE A 88 -2.98 4.05 8.57
CA PHE A 88 -3.79 4.35 9.75
C PHE A 88 -3.72 3.19 10.75
N ILE A 89 -4.10 3.48 12.00
CA ILE A 89 -4.25 2.47 13.04
C ILE A 89 -5.70 2.00 13.02
N LYS A 90 -5.90 0.70 12.82
CA LYS A 90 -7.24 0.13 12.70
C LYS A 90 -7.80 -0.17 14.10
N LYS A 91 -8.95 0.42 14.41
CA LYS A 91 -9.61 0.24 15.69
C LYS A 91 -10.92 -0.55 15.61
N THR A 92 -11.35 -0.88 14.39
CA THR A 92 -12.59 -1.62 14.14
C THR A 92 -12.27 -2.90 13.39
N GLN A 93 -13.24 -3.81 13.30
CA GLN A 93 -13.03 -5.08 12.59
C GLN A 93 -12.90 -4.90 11.08
N LYS A 94 -13.61 -3.93 10.52
CA LYS A 94 -13.55 -3.63 9.08
C LYS A 94 -12.76 -2.36 8.84
N THR A 95 -12.12 -2.27 7.69
CA THR A 95 -11.46 -1.05 7.25
C THR A 95 -12.52 0.04 7.10
N PRO A 96 -12.38 1.19 7.77
CA PRO A 96 -13.38 2.25 7.67
C PRO A 96 -13.60 2.71 6.23
N PRO A 97 -14.87 2.88 5.79
CA PRO A 97 -15.14 3.34 4.43
C PRO A 97 -14.46 4.64 4.05
N LYS A 98 -14.28 5.55 5.00
CA LYS A 98 -13.61 6.84 4.73
C LYS A 98 -12.16 6.66 4.31
N GLU A 99 -11.48 5.63 4.84
CA GLU A 99 -10.10 5.36 4.46
C GLU A 99 -10.04 4.78 3.06
N ILE A 100 -10.98 3.91 2.73
CA ILE A 100 -11.08 3.35 1.38
C ILE A 100 -11.36 4.45 0.36
N THR A 101 -12.31 5.34 0.66
CA THR A 101 -12.65 6.47 -0.21
C THR A 101 -11.43 7.35 -0.45
N LYS A 102 -10.68 7.63 0.60
CA LYS A 102 -9.45 8.43 0.50
C LYS A 102 -8.43 7.77 -0.43
N ALA A 103 -8.22 6.47 -0.29
CA ALA A 103 -7.29 5.74 -1.15
C ALA A 103 -7.74 5.75 -2.61
N GLU A 104 -9.05 5.61 -2.86
CA GLU A 104 -9.59 5.66 -4.21
C GLU A 104 -9.44 7.04 -4.84
N GLU A 105 -9.59 8.10 -4.06
CA GLU A 105 -9.35 9.46 -4.54
C GLU A 105 -7.89 9.70 -4.88
N ILE A 106 -6.98 9.22 -4.04
CA ILE A 106 -5.53 9.31 -4.29
C ILE A 106 -5.19 8.53 -5.57
N ARG A 107 -5.78 7.37 -5.76
CA ARG A 107 -5.60 6.57 -6.96
C ARG A 107 -6.04 7.33 -8.22
N LYS A 108 -7.21 7.96 -8.16
CA LYS A 108 -7.73 8.77 -9.26
C LYS A 108 -6.77 9.91 -9.62
N ILE A 109 -6.32 10.63 -8.61
CA ILE A 109 -5.39 11.75 -8.81
C ILE A 109 -4.09 11.26 -9.43
N TYR A 110 -3.58 10.14 -8.93
CA TYR A 110 -2.36 9.55 -9.46
C TYR A 110 -2.47 9.24 -10.96
N PHE A 111 -3.52 8.54 -11.38
CA PHE A 111 -3.68 8.18 -12.78
C PHE A 111 -3.99 9.39 -13.67
N ASN A 112 -4.70 10.37 -13.16
CA ASN A 112 -4.95 11.61 -13.90
C ASN A 112 -3.67 12.40 -14.10
N SER A 113 -2.84 12.52 -13.08
CA SER A 113 -1.54 13.19 -13.18
C SER A 113 -0.62 12.48 -14.17
N LYS A 114 -0.68 11.16 -14.19
CA LYS A 114 0.11 10.36 -15.10
C LYS A 114 -0.30 10.61 -16.55
N LYS A 115 -1.61 10.70 -16.81
CA LYS A 115 -2.11 11.04 -18.14
C LYS A 115 -1.60 12.42 -18.60
N ILE A 116 -1.65 13.39 -17.71
CA ILE A 116 -1.16 14.75 -18.01
C ILE A 116 0.34 14.72 -18.34
N LYS A 117 1.12 13.98 -17.59
CA LYS A 117 2.56 13.85 -17.85
C LYS A 117 2.86 13.20 -19.19
N ILE A 118 2.07 12.22 -19.58
CA ILE A 118 2.22 11.57 -20.89
C ILE A 118 1.94 12.56 -22.01
N TRP A 119 0.92 13.40 -21.85
CA TRP A 119 0.55 14.40 -22.86
C TRP A 119 1.59 15.51 -23.00
N LYS A 120 2.36 15.79 -21.96
CA LYS A 120 3.35 16.85 -21.98
C LYS A 120 4.71 16.45 -22.57
N LYS A 121 4.85 15.21 -22.89
CA LYS A 121 6.02 14.73 -23.59
C LYS A 121 5.88 15.01 -25.07
#